data_69b6d3d70df502e98e71e0af15e35077
#
_entry.id   69b6d3d70df502e98e71e0af15e35077
#
_cell.length_a   1.000
_cell.length_b   1.000
_cell.length_c   1.000
_cell.angle_alpha   90.00
_cell.angle_beta   90.00
_cell.angle_gamma   90.00
#
_symmetry.space_group_name_H-M   'P 1'
#
loop_
_entity.id
_entity.type
_entity.pdbx_description
1 polymer ?
#
loop_
_entity_poly.entity_id
_entity_poly.type
_entity_poly.pdbx_seq_one_letter_code
_entity_poly.pdbx_strand_id
1 'polypeptide(L)'
;MFVDGYLNSLNRWYIIDNTPSSFEKYFSLFSCAFELKVNIIIKMNKLIIDAAKDNIFFMIINNNTYSVTHENSKNNYEKLIVLLIDFLKENNLEINDIGSIYINRGPGSFAGIRNSLSTIKAIHMIKKIDYYCFSFKDFESEIDIKYENIPHLCSKFNLKKNLIKPYYIS
;
A
#
# COMPACT_ATOMS: atom_id res chain seq x y z
N MET A 1 32.64 14.17 -8.63
CA MET A 1 33.00 15.24 -7.69
C MET A 1 31.80 15.52 -6.77
N PHE A 2 31.34 14.53 -5.98
CA PHE A 2 30.29 14.66 -4.95
C PHE A 2 30.29 13.44 -4.02
N VAL A 3 31.48 13.02 -3.54
CA VAL A 3 31.60 11.92 -2.56
C VAL A 3 32.36 12.37 -1.29
N ASP A 4 32.97 13.54 -1.31
CA ASP A 4 33.87 13.99 -0.21
C ASP A 4 33.18 14.59 1.01
N GLY A 5 31.88 14.86 0.96
CA GLY A 5 31.14 15.48 2.07
C GLY A 5 30.63 14.54 3.17
N TYR A 6 30.48 13.24 2.88
CA TYR A 6 29.89 12.28 3.82
C TYR A 6 30.92 11.45 4.62
N LEU A 7 32.17 11.43 4.18
CA LEU A 7 33.24 10.65 4.83
C LEU A 7 33.85 11.35 6.05
N ASN A 8 33.70 12.68 6.16
CA ASN A 8 34.34 13.43 7.25
C ASN A 8 33.62 13.38 8.60
N SER A 9 32.39 12.93 8.66
CA SER A 9 31.67 12.78 9.95
C SER A 9 31.85 11.40 10.59
N LEU A 10 32.34 10.41 9.85
CA LEU A 10 32.56 9.04 10.32
C LEU A 10 34.01 8.77 10.79
N ASN A 11 34.93 9.69 10.53
CA ASN A 11 36.38 9.51 10.82
C ASN A 11 36.77 9.59 12.29
N ARG A 12 35.83 9.61 13.23
CA ARG A 12 36.18 9.79 14.65
C ARG A 12 36.22 8.53 15.50
N TRP A 13 35.85 7.34 14.96
CA TRP A 13 35.64 6.16 15.82
C TRP A 13 36.11 4.80 15.31
N TYR A 14 36.84 4.67 14.19
CA TYR A 14 37.32 3.36 13.78
C TYR A 14 38.77 3.37 13.29
N ILE A 15 39.64 2.76 14.07
CA ILE A 15 40.88 2.17 13.59
C ILE A 15 40.47 0.98 12.73
N ILE A 16 40.54 1.12 11.41
CA ILE A 16 40.24 0.01 10.49
C ILE A 16 41.46 -0.92 10.51
N ASP A 17 41.30 -2.09 11.14
CA ASP A 17 42.20 -3.21 10.91
C ASP A 17 42.08 -3.61 9.43
N ASN A 18 43.15 -3.43 8.66
CA ASN A 18 43.20 -3.70 7.23
C ASN A 18 43.21 -5.20 6.88
N THR A 19 42.36 -6.00 7.52
CA THR A 19 42.22 -7.43 7.15
C THR A 19 41.09 -7.60 6.12
N PRO A 20 41.25 -8.45 5.09
CA PRO A 20 40.23 -8.69 4.09
C PRO A 20 38.85 -9.10 4.68
N SER A 21 38.84 -9.74 5.84
CA SER A 21 37.63 -10.16 6.54
C SER A 21 36.79 -9.01 7.10
N SER A 22 37.42 -7.85 7.40
CA SER A 22 36.70 -6.67 7.87
C SER A 22 35.89 -6.00 6.76
N PHE A 23 36.48 -5.92 5.55
CA PHE A 23 35.82 -5.28 4.40
C PHE A 23 34.55 -6.05 3.98
N GLU A 24 34.60 -7.37 3.90
CA GLU A 24 33.42 -8.20 3.60
C GLU A 24 32.31 -8.04 4.64
N LYS A 25 32.67 -7.94 5.92
CA LYS A 25 31.71 -7.74 7.00
C LYS A 25 31.02 -6.36 6.93
N TYR A 26 31.76 -5.31 6.60
CA TYR A 26 31.17 -3.97 6.40
C TYR A 26 30.33 -3.89 5.14
N PHE A 27 30.75 -4.55 4.06
CA PHE A 27 29.99 -4.63 2.82
C PHE A 27 28.66 -5.39 3.01
N SER A 28 28.68 -6.50 3.77
CA SER A 28 27.46 -7.25 4.09
C SER A 28 26.51 -6.46 5.00
N LEU A 29 27.03 -5.73 5.98
CA LEU A 29 26.21 -4.84 6.83
C LEU A 29 25.61 -3.68 6.06
N PHE A 30 26.36 -3.09 5.13
CA PHE A 30 25.88 -2.00 4.27
C PHE A 30 24.81 -2.50 3.29
N SER A 31 25.01 -3.68 2.69
CA SER A 31 24.03 -4.33 1.84
C SER A 31 22.74 -4.66 2.61
N CYS A 32 22.86 -5.23 3.81
CA CYS A 32 21.73 -5.54 4.68
C CYS A 32 20.98 -4.26 5.12
N ALA A 33 21.69 -3.19 5.46
CA ALA A 33 21.08 -1.92 5.82
C ALA A 33 20.40 -1.25 4.62
N PHE A 34 20.97 -1.39 3.42
CA PHE A 34 20.37 -0.90 2.18
C PHE A 34 19.12 -1.69 1.82
N GLU A 35 19.15 -3.02 1.90
CA GLU A 35 17.97 -3.88 1.69
C GLU A 35 16.86 -3.59 2.71
N LEU A 36 17.20 -3.41 4.00
CA LEU A 36 16.24 -3.03 5.03
C LEU A 36 15.61 -1.67 4.73
N LYS A 37 16.39 -0.69 4.29
CA LYS A 37 15.89 0.66 3.94
C LYS A 37 15.01 0.62 2.70
N VAL A 38 15.38 -0.15 1.68
CA VAL A 38 14.57 -0.37 0.47
C VAL A 38 13.26 -1.09 0.84
N ASN A 39 13.31 -2.15 1.66
CA ASN A 39 12.11 -2.86 2.12
C ASN A 39 11.18 -1.99 2.98
N ILE A 40 11.72 -1.05 3.77
CA ILE A 40 10.91 -0.09 4.53
C ILE A 40 10.22 0.90 3.59
N ILE A 41 10.91 1.39 2.56
CA ILE A 41 10.35 2.31 1.55
C ILE A 41 9.26 1.60 0.74
N ILE A 42 9.49 0.36 0.31
CA ILE A 42 8.53 -0.45 -0.45
C ILE A 42 7.24 -0.67 0.38
N LYS A 43 7.35 -0.93 1.69
CA LYS A 43 6.19 -1.08 2.58
C LYS A 43 5.38 0.20 2.84
N MET A 44 5.78 1.34 2.32
CA MET A 44 5.04 2.60 2.50
C MET A 44 3.93 2.83 1.48
N ASN A 45 3.89 2.10 0.36
CA ASN A 45 2.83 2.25 -0.63
C ASN A 45 1.49 1.77 -0.06
N LYS A 46 0.51 2.65 -0.07
CA LYS A 46 -0.87 2.36 0.37
C LYS A 46 -1.78 2.31 -0.85
N LEU A 47 -2.54 1.25 -0.98
CA LEU A 47 -3.49 1.06 -2.07
C LEU A 47 -4.90 1.27 -1.54
N ILE A 48 -5.68 2.13 -2.20
CA ILE A 48 -7.10 2.31 -1.93
C ILE A 48 -7.90 1.71 -3.07
N ILE A 49 -8.95 0.98 -2.74
CA ILE A 49 -9.88 0.36 -3.69
C ILE A 49 -11.30 0.73 -3.29
N ASP A 50 -12.03 1.32 -4.21
CA ASP A 50 -13.47 1.54 -4.07
C ASP A 50 -14.21 1.03 -5.30
N ALA A 51 -14.93 -0.06 -5.15
CA ALA A 51 -15.81 -0.65 -6.15
C ALA A 51 -17.28 -0.66 -5.67
N ALA A 52 -17.57 0.04 -4.59
CA ALA A 52 -18.92 0.13 -4.03
C ALA A 52 -19.78 1.20 -4.69
N LYS A 53 -19.17 2.22 -5.31
CA LYS A 53 -19.86 3.33 -5.96
C LYS A 53 -20.14 3.06 -7.45
N ASP A 54 -20.55 4.10 -8.18
CA ASP A 54 -20.88 4.03 -9.60
C ASP A 54 -19.67 3.75 -10.50
N ASN A 55 -18.47 3.92 -9.99
CA ASN A 55 -17.23 3.64 -10.68
C ASN A 55 -16.32 2.75 -9.80
N ILE A 56 -15.46 1.99 -10.46
CA ILE A 56 -14.35 1.29 -9.81
C ILE A 56 -13.18 2.28 -9.73
N PHE A 57 -12.73 2.57 -8.54
CA PHE A 57 -11.68 3.53 -8.27
C PHE A 57 -10.48 2.86 -7.60
N PHE A 58 -9.28 3.13 -8.11
CA PHE A 58 -8.01 2.75 -7.50
C PHE A 58 -7.18 3.99 -7.23
N MET A 59 -6.48 3.99 -6.11
CA MET A 59 -5.51 5.03 -5.75
C MET A 59 -4.31 4.43 -5.03
N ILE A 60 -3.12 4.88 -5.43
CA ILE A 60 -1.86 4.60 -4.72
C ILE A 60 -1.43 5.87 -4.03
N ILE A 61 -1.11 5.76 -2.74
CA ILE A 61 -0.53 6.82 -1.92
C ILE A 61 0.86 6.39 -1.51
N ASN A 62 1.85 7.13 -1.97
CA ASN A 62 3.25 7.06 -1.53
C ASN A 62 3.79 8.50 -1.40
N ASN A 63 4.98 8.80 -1.90
CA ASN A 63 5.48 10.18 -1.99
C ASN A 63 4.67 11.04 -2.98
N ASN A 64 4.02 10.41 -3.95
CA ASN A 64 3.07 10.99 -4.89
C ASN A 64 1.72 10.26 -4.76
N THR A 65 0.69 10.80 -5.39
CA THR A 65 -0.64 10.17 -5.44
C THR A 65 -1.02 9.90 -6.89
N TYR A 66 -1.36 8.65 -7.19
CA TYR A 66 -1.82 8.22 -8.50
C TYR A 66 -3.22 7.63 -8.37
N SER A 67 -4.09 7.92 -9.30
CA SER A 67 -5.45 7.36 -9.28
C SER A 67 -5.98 7.06 -10.68
N VAL A 68 -6.86 6.09 -10.77
CA VAL A 68 -7.58 5.71 -11.98
C VAL A 68 -9.03 5.36 -11.64
N THR A 69 -9.92 5.63 -12.59
CA THR A 69 -11.34 5.32 -12.48
C THR A 69 -11.78 4.52 -13.69
N HIS A 70 -12.49 3.43 -13.48
CA HIS A 70 -13.09 2.60 -14.52
C HIS A 70 -14.61 2.57 -14.36
N GLU A 71 -15.33 2.38 -15.45
CA GLU A 71 -16.79 2.22 -15.41
C GLU A 71 -17.18 1.00 -14.56
N ASN A 72 -18.25 1.16 -13.81
CA ASN A 72 -18.84 0.10 -13.01
C ASN A 72 -19.71 -0.78 -13.91
N SER A 73 -19.12 -1.80 -14.52
CA SER A 73 -19.80 -2.77 -15.37
C SER A 73 -19.53 -4.21 -14.90
N LYS A 74 -20.41 -5.15 -15.28
CA LYS A 74 -20.21 -6.57 -14.99
C LYS A 74 -18.84 -7.04 -15.48
N ASN A 75 -18.45 -6.67 -16.69
CA ASN A 75 -17.19 -7.05 -17.29
C ASN A 75 -15.98 -6.54 -16.47
N ASN A 76 -16.04 -5.29 -15.99
CA ASN A 76 -14.97 -4.70 -15.19
C ASN A 76 -14.88 -5.33 -13.78
N TYR A 77 -15.99 -5.75 -13.19
CA TYR A 77 -15.94 -6.51 -11.93
C TYR A 77 -15.27 -7.87 -12.10
N GLU A 78 -15.56 -8.59 -13.18
CA GLU A 78 -14.92 -9.88 -13.46
C GLU A 78 -13.42 -9.74 -13.72
N LYS A 79 -12.99 -8.58 -14.24
CA LYS A 79 -11.59 -8.25 -14.53
C LYS A 79 -10.91 -7.40 -13.45
N LEU A 80 -11.52 -7.21 -12.28
CA LEU A 80 -11.04 -6.31 -11.24
C LEU A 80 -9.55 -6.50 -10.92
N ILE A 81 -9.11 -7.74 -10.78
CA ILE A 81 -7.69 -8.03 -10.48
C ILE A 81 -6.76 -7.66 -11.65
N VAL A 82 -7.21 -7.82 -12.90
CA VAL A 82 -6.43 -7.45 -14.08
C VAL A 82 -6.28 -5.93 -14.13
N LEU A 83 -7.39 -5.20 -13.98
CA LEU A 83 -7.38 -3.72 -13.91
C LEU A 83 -6.48 -3.20 -12.80
N LEU A 84 -6.49 -3.85 -11.65
CA LEU A 84 -5.61 -3.49 -10.54
C LEU A 84 -4.12 -3.72 -10.87
N ILE A 85 -3.79 -4.87 -11.46
CA ILE A 85 -2.40 -5.18 -11.83
C ILE A 85 -1.91 -4.24 -12.93
N ASP A 86 -2.75 -3.92 -13.91
CA ASP A 86 -2.39 -2.99 -14.99
C ASP A 86 -2.14 -1.58 -14.41
N PHE A 87 -3.00 -1.11 -13.51
CA PHE A 87 -2.80 0.16 -12.81
C PHE A 87 -1.48 0.20 -11.99
N LEU A 88 -1.14 -0.89 -11.31
CA LEU A 88 0.14 -0.98 -10.60
C LEU A 88 1.33 -0.91 -11.58
N LYS A 89 1.30 -1.66 -12.68
CA LYS A 89 2.35 -1.66 -13.71
C LYS A 89 2.54 -0.28 -14.37
N GLU A 90 1.46 0.43 -14.68
CA GLU A 90 1.50 1.79 -15.24
C GLU A 90 2.24 2.77 -14.31
N ASN A 91 2.25 2.48 -13.00
CA ASN A 91 2.95 3.26 -12.00
C ASN A 91 4.29 2.63 -11.56
N ASN A 92 4.82 1.69 -12.36
CA ASN A 92 6.07 0.95 -12.09
C ASN A 92 6.09 0.24 -10.73
N LEU A 93 4.94 -0.32 -10.33
CA LEU A 93 4.76 -1.05 -9.07
C LEU A 93 4.26 -2.47 -9.34
N GLU A 94 4.57 -3.35 -8.40
CA GLU A 94 4.00 -4.68 -8.29
C GLU A 94 3.16 -4.80 -7.01
N ILE A 95 2.36 -5.86 -6.92
CA ILE A 95 1.55 -6.12 -5.73
C ILE A 95 2.41 -6.32 -4.46
N ASN A 96 3.64 -6.79 -4.61
CA ASN A 96 4.59 -6.98 -3.51
C ASN A 96 5.10 -5.64 -2.93
N ASP A 97 4.99 -4.54 -3.69
CA ASP A 97 5.41 -3.21 -3.28
C ASP A 97 4.36 -2.51 -2.41
N ILE A 98 3.17 -3.11 -2.29
CA ILE A 98 2.07 -2.58 -1.48
C ILE A 98 2.24 -3.01 -0.03
N GLY A 99 2.28 -2.03 0.87
CA GLY A 99 2.40 -2.27 2.31
C GLY A 99 1.06 -2.50 3.00
N SER A 100 0.01 -1.83 2.54
CA SER A 100 -1.35 -1.97 3.08
C SER A 100 -2.42 -1.62 2.07
N ILE A 101 -3.60 -2.25 2.19
CA ILE A 101 -4.73 -2.05 1.29
C ILE A 101 -5.92 -1.51 2.09
N TYR A 102 -6.57 -0.49 1.57
CA TYR A 102 -7.78 0.12 2.12
C TYR A 102 -8.92 -0.07 1.14
N ILE A 103 -9.98 -0.72 1.56
CA ILE A 103 -11.07 -1.11 0.67
C ILE A 103 -12.42 -0.65 1.18
N ASN A 104 -13.21 -0.03 0.29
CA ASN A 104 -14.57 0.35 0.62
C ASN A 104 -15.47 -0.90 0.71
N ARG A 105 -16.04 -1.13 1.90
CA ARG A 105 -16.94 -2.25 2.20
C ARG A 105 -18.42 -1.94 1.94
N GLY A 106 -18.71 -0.78 1.37
CA GLY A 106 -20.07 -0.29 1.12
C GLY A 106 -20.49 0.83 2.07
N PRO A 107 -21.73 1.29 1.95
CA PRO A 107 -22.80 0.73 1.11
C PRO A 107 -22.63 1.03 -0.38
N GLY A 108 -23.24 0.20 -1.24
CA GLY A 108 -23.24 0.42 -2.68
C GLY A 108 -23.47 -0.85 -3.50
N SER A 109 -22.83 -0.94 -4.66
CA SER A 109 -22.96 -2.06 -5.58
C SER A 109 -22.62 -3.41 -4.93
N PHE A 110 -23.59 -4.30 -4.84
CA PHE A 110 -23.41 -5.64 -4.26
C PHE A 110 -22.29 -6.42 -4.97
N ALA A 111 -22.29 -6.41 -6.31
CA ALA A 111 -21.29 -7.12 -7.09
C ALA A 111 -19.88 -6.53 -6.89
N GLY A 112 -19.78 -5.19 -6.89
CA GLY A 112 -18.52 -4.50 -6.66
C GLY A 112 -17.93 -4.78 -5.28
N ILE A 113 -18.73 -4.64 -4.24
CA ILE A 113 -18.33 -4.94 -2.85
C ILE A 113 -17.85 -6.39 -2.72
N ARG A 114 -18.66 -7.35 -3.21
CA ARG A 114 -18.33 -8.76 -3.10
C ARG A 114 -17.05 -9.13 -3.83
N ASN A 115 -16.90 -8.68 -5.08
CA ASN A 115 -15.74 -9.01 -5.90
C ASN A 115 -14.47 -8.36 -5.35
N SER A 116 -14.53 -7.10 -4.95
CA SER A 116 -13.37 -6.40 -4.40
C SER A 116 -12.93 -7.00 -3.07
N LEU A 117 -13.84 -7.28 -2.14
CA LEU A 117 -13.51 -7.90 -0.85
C LEU A 117 -12.94 -9.32 -1.01
N SER A 118 -13.48 -10.15 -1.94
CA SER A 118 -12.92 -11.47 -2.20
C SER A 118 -11.53 -11.40 -2.85
N THR A 119 -11.31 -10.47 -3.77
CA THR A 119 -10.00 -10.24 -4.38
C THR A 119 -8.95 -9.87 -3.33
N ILE A 120 -9.27 -8.93 -2.43
CA ILE A 120 -8.33 -8.53 -1.37
C ILE A 120 -8.08 -9.65 -0.37
N LYS A 121 -9.10 -10.44 -0.05
CA LYS A 121 -8.91 -11.61 0.79
C LYS A 121 -7.93 -12.62 0.18
N ALA A 122 -8.05 -12.87 -1.13
CA ALA A 122 -7.12 -13.74 -1.86
C ALA A 122 -5.69 -13.17 -1.85
N ILE A 123 -5.52 -11.87 -2.13
CA ILE A 123 -4.22 -11.20 -2.06
C ILE A 123 -3.61 -11.34 -0.66
N HIS A 124 -4.37 -11.08 0.40
CA HIS A 124 -3.90 -11.24 1.77
C HIS A 124 -3.45 -12.67 2.07
N MET A 125 -4.20 -13.68 1.62
CA MET A 125 -3.85 -15.09 1.86
C MET A 125 -2.52 -15.47 1.21
N ILE A 126 -2.24 -14.95 0.02
CA ILE A 126 -1.05 -15.29 -0.77
C ILE A 126 0.15 -14.40 -0.39
N LYS A 127 -0.06 -13.10 -0.29
CA LYS A 127 1.01 -12.09 -0.15
C LYS A 127 1.19 -11.57 1.28
N LYS A 128 0.28 -11.90 2.20
CA LYS A 128 0.28 -11.45 3.60
C LYS A 128 0.25 -9.92 3.75
N ILE A 129 -0.29 -9.21 2.75
CA ILE A 129 -0.50 -7.77 2.81
C ILE A 129 -1.70 -7.49 3.71
N ASP A 130 -1.54 -6.64 4.72
CA ASP A 130 -2.63 -6.23 5.61
C ASP A 130 -3.63 -5.36 4.87
N TYR A 131 -4.92 -5.53 5.19
CA TYR A 131 -5.99 -4.70 4.63
C TYR A 131 -6.94 -4.16 5.70
N TYR A 132 -7.57 -3.04 5.37
CA TYR A 132 -8.57 -2.36 6.20
C TYR A 132 -9.84 -2.16 5.38
N CYS A 133 -10.96 -2.67 5.90
CA CYS A 133 -12.28 -2.47 5.28
C CYS A 133 -12.93 -1.24 5.91
N PHE A 134 -13.10 -0.17 5.14
CA PHE A 134 -13.76 1.05 5.58
C PHE A 134 -15.11 1.25 4.90
N SER A 135 -15.95 2.08 5.51
CA SER A 135 -17.11 2.71 4.91
C SER A 135 -17.00 4.21 5.16
N PHE A 136 -17.47 5.05 4.25
CA PHE A 136 -17.53 6.50 4.50
C PHE A 136 -18.38 6.82 5.74
N LYS A 137 -19.34 5.95 6.08
CA LYS A 137 -20.14 6.07 7.31
C LYS A 137 -19.34 5.84 8.58
N ASP A 138 -18.23 5.14 8.53
CA ASP A 138 -17.36 4.96 9.69
C ASP A 138 -16.71 6.30 10.12
N PHE A 139 -16.76 7.32 9.26
CA PHE A 139 -16.10 8.62 9.42
C PHE A 139 -17.09 9.80 9.44
N GLU A 140 -18.37 9.59 9.75
CA GLU A 140 -19.43 10.61 9.69
C GLU A 140 -19.15 11.88 10.54
N SER A 141 -18.26 11.77 11.53
CA SER A 141 -17.85 12.93 12.33
C SER A 141 -16.81 13.84 11.65
N GLU A 142 -16.28 13.43 10.49
CA GLU A 142 -15.29 14.19 9.74
C GLU A 142 -15.96 15.08 8.69
N ILE A 143 -15.47 16.33 8.56
CA ILE A 143 -16.09 17.33 7.69
C ILE A 143 -15.64 17.14 6.22
N ASP A 144 -14.38 16.72 5.98
CA ASP A 144 -13.80 16.59 4.65
C ASP A 144 -13.14 15.21 4.50
N ILE A 145 -13.89 14.25 3.97
CA ILE A 145 -13.39 12.89 3.74
C ILE A 145 -12.92 12.78 2.29
N LYS A 146 -11.59 12.76 2.11
CA LYS A 146 -10.91 12.49 0.84
C LYS A 146 -10.27 11.11 0.88
N TYR A 147 -10.10 10.50 -0.30
CA TYR A 147 -9.44 9.19 -0.39
C TYR A 147 -8.02 9.20 0.17
N GLU A 148 -7.28 10.30 -0.01
CA GLU A 148 -5.92 10.48 0.52
C GLU A 148 -5.87 10.37 2.05
N ASN A 149 -6.95 10.76 2.72
CA ASN A 149 -7.05 10.76 4.18
C ASN A 149 -7.50 9.40 4.75
N ILE A 150 -8.02 8.48 3.93
CA ILE A 150 -8.56 7.19 4.38
C ILE A 150 -7.57 6.40 5.26
N PRO A 151 -6.27 6.28 4.92
CA PRO A 151 -5.33 5.58 5.79
C PRO A 151 -5.21 6.18 7.19
N HIS A 152 -5.20 7.50 7.28
CA HIS A 152 -5.18 8.23 8.54
C HIS A 152 -6.48 8.03 9.33
N LEU A 153 -7.64 8.15 8.65
CA LEU A 153 -8.96 7.96 9.26
C LEU A 153 -9.13 6.53 9.79
N CYS A 154 -8.73 5.51 9.03
CA CYS A 154 -8.75 4.12 9.50
C CYS A 154 -7.96 3.93 10.79
N SER A 155 -6.80 4.60 10.92
CA SER A 155 -5.99 4.59 12.15
C SER A 155 -6.69 5.38 13.28
N LYS A 156 -7.18 6.60 13.01
CA LYS A 156 -7.87 7.47 13.98
C LYS A 156 -9.09 6.79 14.60
N PHE A 157 -9.88 6.09 13.76
CA PHE A 157 -11.09 5.38 14.19
C PHE A 157 -10.83 3.92 14.60
N ASN A 158 -9.57 3.51 14.71
CA ASN A 158 -9.17 2.17 15.16
C ASN A 158 -9.83 1.03 14.37
N LEU A 159 -9.94 1.16 13.04
CA LEU A 159 -10.51 0.10 12.22
C LEU A 159 -9.64 -1.15 12.29
N LYS A 160 -10.29 -2.30 12.51
CA LYS A 160 -9.59 -3.58 12.65
C LYS A 160 -9.03 -4.03 11.29
N LYS A 161 -7.75 -4.41 11.30
CA LYS A 161 -7.10 -4.98 10.11
C LYS A 161 -7.56 -6.41 9.86
N ASN A 162 -7.55 -6.81 8.59
CA ASN A 162 -7.82 -8.17 8.10
C ASN A 162 -9.21 -8.71 8.46
N LEU A 163 -10.15 -7.81 8.74
CA LEU A 163 -11.54 -8.13 9.06
C LEU A 163 -12.46 -7.72 7.91
N ILE A 164 -13.09 -8.71 7.26
CA ILE A 164 -14.14 -8.46 6.26
C ILE A 164 -15.49 -8.36 6.96
N LYS A 165 -16.13 -7.20 6.82
CA LYS A 165 -17.50 -6.95 7.30
C LYS A 165 -18.22 -6.11 6.24
N PRO A 166 -18.80 -6.72 5.19
CA PRO A 166 -19.49 -5.98 4.14
C PRO A 166 -20.69 -5.23 4.72
N TYR A 167 -21.00 -4.09 4.13
CA TYR A 167 -22.14 -3.26 4.50
C TYR A 167 -23.08 -3.11 3.30
N TYR A 168 -24.22 -3.76 3.39
CA TYR A 168 -25.29 -3.70 2.38
C TYR A 168 -26.45 -2.88 2.94
N ILE A 169 -27.11 -2.09 2.09
CA ILE A 169 -28.39 -1.46 2.38
C ILE A 169 -29.45 -2.38 1.74
N SER A 170 -30.37 -2.83 2.54
CA SER A 170 -31.58 -3.53 2.11
C SER A 170 -32.62 -2.54 1.63
#